data_896e5fc7c675785486f3410860f7dde7
#
_entry.id   896e5fc7c675785486f3410860f7dde7
#
_cell.length_a   1.000
_cell.length_b   1.000
_cell.length_c   1.000
_cell.angle_alpha   90.00
_cell.angle_beta   90.00
_cell.angle_gamma   90.00
#
_symmetry.space_group_name_H-M   'P 1'
#
loop_
_entity.id
_entity.type
_entity.pdbx_description
1 polymer ?
#
loop_
_entity_poly.entity_id
_entity_poly.type
_entity_poly.pdbx_seq_one_letter_code
_entity_poly.pdbx_strand_id
1 'polypeptide(L)'
;MADIMRDAQKRIEDIRRRTVKIVVRRDGSPVPDAQVELRMNRHQFLFGCDCYCANTYDTPEKEKRHKELFSGLFNYATLPFYWGQYEPVRGEKSEKRLSNMVEWCKSIDLSTKGHPLVWHEILPDWLNSDHDIEKLIQERIEDLMERFGDQIDYWDLFNEITVSQRFHNPVADWIEKVGKENAVEYAARCVYEVNPRANLLYNDFNVQPADMEILLRKLREKGDKIRGGRPSKPYASAQVVL
;
A
#
# COMPACT_ATOMS: atom_id res chain seq x y z
N MET A 1 0.91 33.29 -3.54
CA MET A 1 -0.02 32.20 -3.92
C MET A 1 -0.30 32.19 -5.43
N ALA A 2 -0.67 33.33 -6.04
CA ALA A 2 -0.93 33.40 -7.49
C ALA A 2 0.25 33.00 -8.39
N ASP A 3 1.50 33.32 -8.00
CA ASP A 3 2.70 32.94 -8.75
C ASP A 3 2.96 31.43 -8.72
N ILE A 4 2.76 30.78 -7.57
CA ILE A 4 2.92 29.32 -7.44
C ILE A 4 1.92 28.57 -8.32
N MET A 5 0.68 29.03 -8.38
CA MET A 5 -0.35 28.43 -9.23
C MET A 5 -0.04 28.60 -10.72
N ARG A 6 0.44 29.77 -11.12
CA ARG A 6 0.85 30.03 -12.50
C ARG A 6 2.04 29.17 -12.91
N ASP A 7 3.03 29.04 -12.05
CA ASP A 7 4.20 28.20 -12.32
C ASP A 7 3.83 26.72 -12.34
N ALA A 8 2.91 26.28 -11.47
CA ALA A 8 2.36 24.92 -11.49
C ALA A 8 1.61 24.66 -12.81
N GLN A 9 0.76 25.58 -13.25
CA GLN A 9 0.04 25.45 -14.52
C GLN A 9 0.99 25.35 -15.70
N LYS A 10 2.03 26.19 -15.76
CA LYS A 10 3.06 26.11 -16.80
C LYS A 10 3.77 24.76 -16.82
N ARG A 11 4.18 24.25 -15.65
CA ARG A 11 4.81 22.93 -15.56
C ARG A 11 3.87 21.80 -15.97
N ILE A 12 2.58 21.91 -15.66
CA ILE A 12 1.57 20.93 -16.11
C ILE A 12 1.51 20.93 -17.64
N GLU A 13 1.48 22.09 -18.28
CA GLU A 13 1.45 22.18 -19.74
C GLU A 13 2.72 21.62 -20.38
N ASP A 14 3.87 21.95 -19.85
CA ASP A 14 5.16 21.51 -20.39
C ASP A 14 5.41 19.99 -20.18
N ILE A 15 5.00 19.42 -19.03
CA ILE A 15 5.35 18.06 -18.64
C ILE A 15 4.23 17.07 -18.97
N ARG A 16 2.95 17.47 -18.85
CA ARG A 16 1.79 16.58 -18.94
C ARG A 16 1.14 16.53 -20.32
N ARG A 17 1.50 17.44 -21.22
CA ARG A 17 1.00 17.43 -22.59
C ARG A 17 1.96 16.71 -23.53
N ARG A 18 1.38 15.96 -24.46
CA ARG A 18 2.11 15.30 -25.55
C ARG A 18 1.30 15.41 -26.84
N THR A 19 2.00 15.58 -27.95
CA THR A 19 1.37 15.48 -29.27
C THR A 19 1.23 14.00 -29.63
N VAL A 20 0.02 13.56 -29.90
CA VAL A 20 -0.27 12.21 -30.34
C VAL A 20 -0.79 12.28 -31.79
N LYS A 21 -0.15 11.53 -32.67
CA LYS A 21 -0.62 11.37 -34.06
C LYS A 21 -1.63 10.23 -34.12
N ILE A 22 -2.88 10.53 -34.48
CA ILE A 22 -3.92 9.56 -34.71
C ILE A 22 -4.15 9.43 -36.21
N VAL A 23 -4.13 8.21 -36.71
CA VAL A 23 -4.40 7.91 -38.11
C VAL A 23 -5.57 6.96 -38.17
N VAL A 24 -6.70 7.45 -38.68
CA VAL A 24 -7.88 6.63 -38.91
C VAL A 24 -7.77 6.00 -40.32
N ARG A 25 -7.92 4.67 -40.38
CA ARG A 25 -7.85 3.92 -41.65
C ARG A 25 -9.09 3.04 -41.80
N ARG A 26 -9.53 2.86 -43.07
CA ARG A 26 -10.52 1.83 -43.46
C ARG A 26 -9.93 1.05 -44.60
N ASP A 27 -9.88 -0.27 -44.48
CA ASP A 27 -9.28 -1.19 -45.46
C ASP A 27 -7.87 -0.78 -45.90
N GLY A 28 -7.05 -0.35 -44.92
CA GLY A 28 -5.67 0.10 -45.15
C GLY A 28 -5.50 1.54 -45.63
N SER A 29 -6.56 2.22 -46.13
CA SER A 29 -6.51 3.56 -46.65
C SER A 29 -6.88 4.61 -45.59
N PRO A 30 -6.22 5.80 -45.56
CA PRO A 30 -6.60 6.88 -44.67
C PRO A 30 -8.02 7.34 -44.88
N VAL A 31 -8.74 7.64 -43.78
CA VAL A 31 -10.08 8.23 -43.83
C VAL A 31 -9.93 9.74 -43.62
N PRO A 32 -10.13 10.59 -44.65
CA PRO A 32 -10.10 12.02 -44.48
C PRO A 32 -11.30 12.46 -43.63
N ASP A 33 -11.14 13.56 -42.90
CA ASP A 33 -12.18 14.22 -42.10
C ASP A 33 -12.86 13.31 -41.04
N ALA A 34 -12.17 12.30 -40.58
CA ALA A 34 -12.67 11.45 -39.53
C ALA A 34 -12.81 12.20 -38.21
N GLN A 35 -14.01 12.15 -37.61
CA GLN A 35 -14.21 12.67 -36.26
C GLN A 35 -13.68 11.66 -35.23
N VAL A 36 -12.80 12.10 -34.33
CA VAL A 36 -12.20 11.29 -33.29
C VAL A 36 -12.50 11.91 -31.93
N GLU A 37 -13.18 11.17 -31.07
CA GLU A 37 -13.40 11.53 -29.68
C GLU A 37 -12.39 10.79 -28.81
N LEU A 38 -11.62 11.55 -28.01
CA LEU A 38 -10.67 10.99 -27.05
C LEU A 38 -11.24 11.15 -25.64
N ARG A 39 -11.39 10.07 -24.91
CA ARG A 39 -11.78 10.06 -23.51
C ARG A 39 -10.68 9.41 -22.69
N MET A 40 -10.21 10.09 -21.66
CA MET A 40 -9.33 9.51 -20.67
C MET A 40 -10.16 8.66 -19.70
N ASN A 41 -9.99 7.36 -19.76
CA ASN A 41 -10.68 6.43 -18.84
C ASN A 41 -9.99 6.34 -17.49
N ARG A 42 -8.64 6.36 -17.50
CA ARG A 42 -7.82 6.21 -16.29
C ARG A 42 -6.46 6.87 -16.52
N HIS A 43 -5.89 7.50 -15.52
CA HIS A 43 -4.51 7.96 -15.53
C HIS A 43 -3.63 7.03 -14.66
N GLN A 44 -2.33 6.99 -14.98
CA GLN A 44 -1.38 6.12 -14.27
C GLN A 44 -1.04 6.58 -12.86
N PHE A 45 -1.22 7.87 -12.56
CA PHE A 45 -0.99 8.38 -11.23
C PHE A 45 -2.03 7.79 -10.27
N LEU A 46 -1.56 7.13 -9.21
CA LEU A 46 -2.42 6.55 -8.19
C LEU A 46 -2.90 7.66 -7.25
N PHE A 47 -4.19 7.95 -7.32
CA PHE A 47 -4.87 8.90 -6.47
C PHE A 47 -5.90 8.16 -5.65
N GLY A 48 -5.74 8.14 -4.34
CA GLY A 48 -6.55 7.29 -3.47
C GLY A 48 -6.69 7.79 -2.06
N CYS A 49 -7.44 7.01 -1.30
CA CYS A 49 -7.74 7.25 0.10
C CYS A 49 -7.79 5.91 0.83
N ASP A 50 -7.85 5.97 2.18
CA ASP A 50 -8.26 4.82 2.94
C ASP A 50 -9.71 4.43 2.61
N CYS A 51 -9.97 3.13 2.61
CA CYS A 51 -11.28 2.56 2.31
C CYS A 51 -11.81 1.75 3.50
N TYR A 52 -11.53 2.19 4.73
CA TYR A 52 -11.78 1.45 5.96
C TYR A 52 -13.27 1.28 6.27
N CYS A 53 -14.12 2.18 5.76
CA CYS A 53 -15.56 2.13 5.95
C CYS A 53 -16.30 1.21 4.96
N ALA A 54 -15.63 0.70 3.93
CA ALA A 54 -16.28 -0.22 3.01
C ALA A 54 -16.75 -1.50 3.72
N ASN A 55 -17.97 -1.93 3.42
CA ASN A 55 -18.65 -3.06 4.03
C ASN A 55 -18.94 -2.92 5.55
N THR A 56 -19.03 -1.67 6.05
CA THR A 56 -19.36 -1.39 7.46
C THR A 56 -20.60 -0.54 7.63
N TYR A 57 -21.21 -0.08 6.56
CA TYR A 57 -22.41 0.74 6.64
C TYR A 57 -23.63 -0.06 7.07
N ASP A 58 -24.51 0.59 7.81
CA ASP A 58 -25.74 0.02 8.40
C ASP A 58 -26.84 -0.27 7.37
N THR A 59 -26.77 0.37 6.18
CA THR A 59 -27.74 0.12 5.10
C THR A 59 -27.06 -0.12 3.77
N PRO A 60 -27.67 -0.95 2.88
CA PRO A 60 -27.16 -1.19 1.53
C PRO A 60 -27.06 0.09 0.68
N GLU A 61 -27.96 1.07 0.90
CA GLU A 61 -27.97 2.33 0.17
C GLU A 61 -26.73 3.18 0.50
N LYS A 62 -26.35 3.25 1.79
CA LYS A 62 -25.14 3.96 2.21
C LYS A 62 -23.89 3.27 1.68
N GLU A 63 -23.85 1.95 1.75
CA GLU A 63 -22.74 1.16 1.20
C GLU A 63 -22.60 1.40 -0.32
N LYS A 64 -23.70 1.33 -1.06
CA LYS A 64 -23.72 1.62 -2.49
C LYS A 64 -23.23 3.03 -2.78
N ARG A 65 -23.76 4.02 -2.03
CA ARG A 65 -23.38 5.42 -2.20
C ARG A 65 -21.91 5.66 -1.91
N HIS A 66 -21.35 5.05 -0.87
CA HIS A 66 -19.92 5.09 -0.58
C HIS A 66 -19.11 4.57 -1.76
N LYS A 67 -19.44 3.37 -2.26
CA LYS A 67 -18.74 2.72 -3.37
C LYS A 67 -18.80 3.56 -4.66
N GLU A 68 -19.95 4.15 -4.98
CA GLU A 68 -20.12 5.03 -6.13
C GLU A 68 -19.24 6.29 -6.03
N LEU A 69 -19.25 6.94 -4.86
CA LEU A 69 -18.44 8.15 -4.64
C LEU A 69 -16.95 7.83 -4.66
N PHE A 70 -16.54 6.75 -4.00
CA PHE A 70 -15.14 6.34 -3.94
C PHE A 70 -14.61 6.03 -5.34
N SER A 71 -15.28 5.19 -6.11
CA SER A 71 -14.86 4.82 -7.46
C SER A 71 -14.94 5.96 -8.47
N GLY A 72 -15.80 6.95 -8.22
CA GLY A 72 -15.89 8.16 -9.04
C GLY A 72 -14.75 9.16 -8.83
N LEU A 73 -14.04 9.06 -7.70
CA LEU A 73 -12.96 9.98 -7.33
C LEU A 73 -11.57 9.33 -7.39
N PHE A 74 -11.47 8.07 -7.00
CA PHE A 74 -10.20 7.40 -6.75
C PHE A 74 -9.97 6.21 -7.69
N ASN A 75 -8.69 5.95 -7.97
CA ASN A 75 -8.21 4.77 -8.68
C ASN A 75 -7.31 3.89 -7.81
N TYR A 76 -7.23 4.19 -6.49
CA TYR A 76 -6.39 3.52 -5.52
C TYR A 76 -7.07 3.47 -4.15
N ALA A 77 -7.03 2.33 -3.47
CA ALA A 77 -7.65 2.11 -2.17
C ALA A 77 -6.65 1.51 -1.17
N THR A 78 -6.59 2.08 0.04
CA THR A 78 -5.89 1.48 1.17
C THR A 78 -6.87 0.67 2.00
N LEU A 79 -6.57 -0.62 2.22
CA LEU A 79 -7.40 -1.59 2.91
C LEU A 79 -6.85 -1.90 4.31
N PRO A 80 -7.72 -2.02 5.35
CA PRO A 80 -7.29 -2.14 6.75
C PRO A 80 -6.95 -3.58 7.14
N PHE A 81 -5.69 -3.88 7.17
CA PHE A 81 -5.16 -5.17 7.65
C PHE A 81 -4.63 -5.09 9.08
N TYR A 82 -5.21 -4.26 9.95
CA TYR A 82 -4.81 -4.12 11.34
C TYR A 82 -4.90 -5.45 12.09
N TRP A 83 -3.84 -5.83 12.81
CA TRP A 83 -3.76 -7.15 13.45
C TRP A 83 -4.93 -7.39 14.42
N GLY A 84 -5.18 -6.45 15.33
CA GLY A 84 -6.28 -6.58 16.31
C GLY A 84 -7.67 -6.65 15.70
N GLN A 85 -7.86 -6.11 14.48
CA GLN A 85 -9.13 -6.21 13.75
C GLN A 85 -9.22 -7.48 12.90
N TYR A 86 -8.08 -7.94 12.39
CA TYR A 86 -8.01 -9.13 11.57
C TYR A 86 -8.15 -10.41 12.39
N GLU A 87 -7.48 -10.46 13.54
CA GLU A 87 -7.44 -11.62 14.44
C GLU A 87 -7.74 -11.20 15.89
N PRO A 88 -8.97 -10.73 16.20
CA PRO A 88 -9.33 -10.25 17.53
C PRO A 88 -9.27 -11.34 18.59
N VAL A 89 -9.52 -12.58 18.22
CA VAL A 89 -9.32 -13.79 19.02
C VAL A 89 -8.30 -14.67 18.31
N ARG A 90 -7.36 -15.25 19.03
CA ARG A 90 -6.30 -16.05 18.45
C ARG A 90 -6.86 -17.21 17.61
N GLY A 91 -6.49 -17.23 16.32
CA GLY A 91 -6.95 -18.21 15.35
C GLY A 91 -8.30 -17.86 14.68
N GLU A 92 -9.04 -16.85 15.16
CA GLU A 92 -10.30 -16.41 14.56
C GLU A 92 -10.06 -15.18 13.67
N LYS A 93 -9.98 -15.41 12.37
CA LYS A 93 -9.61 -14.39 11.40
C LYS A 93 -10.82 -13.76 10.71
N SER A 94 -10.84 -12.43 10.64
CA SER A 94 -11.88 -11.64 9.96
C SER A 94 -11.69 -11.62 8.44
N GLU A 95 -11.41 -12.78 7.84
CA GLU A 95 -11.07 -12.94 6.42
C GLU A 95 -12.17 -12.46 5.48
N LYS A 96 -13.41 -12.82 5.76
CA LYS A 96 -14.56 -12.54 4.88
C LYS A 96 -14.74 -11.06 4.57
N ARG A 97 -14.55 -10.19 5.58
CA ARG A 97 -14.66 -8.75 5.39
C ARG A 97 -13.62 -8.24 4.41
N LEU A 98 -12.36 -8.63 4.60
CA LEU A 98 -11.25 -8.20 3.75
C LEU A 98 -11.37 -8.76 2.34
N SER A 99 -11.76 -10.03 2.18
CA SER A 99 -12.01 -10.64 0.88
C SER A 99 -13.07 -9.87 0.09
N ASN A 100 -14.20 -9.53 0.73
CA ASN A 100 -15.26 -8.73 0.09
C ASN A 100 -14.76 -7.34 -0.36
N MET A 101 -13.88 -6.72 0.42
CA MET A 101 -13.28 -5.42 0.05
C MET A 101 -12.33 -5.56 -1.15
N VAL A 102 -11.48 -6.58 -1.14
CA VAL A 102 -10.56 -6.88 -2.23
C VAL A 102 -11.31 -7.22 -3.52
N GLU A 103 -12.31 -8.07 -3.45
CA GLU A 103 -13.17 -8.44 -4.59
C GLU A 103 -13.86 -7.22 -5.19
N TRP A 104 -14.41 -6.35 -4.35
CA TRP A 104 -15.00 -5.10 -4.83
C TRP A 104 -13.96 -4.21 -5.53
N CYS A 105 -12.81 -3.97 -4.94
CA CYS A 105 -11.75 -3.18 -5.57
C CYS A 105 -11.35 -3.74 -6.94
N LYS A 106 -11.18 -5.06 -7.03
CA LYS A 106 -10.86 -5.75 -8.28
C LYS A 106 -11.96 -5.62 -9.32
N SER A 107 -13.23 -5.72 -8.91
CA SER A 107 -14.38 -5.66 -9.81
C SER A 107 -14.50 -4.33 -10.57
N ILE A 108 -13.88 -3.27 -10.06
CA ILE A 108 -13.87 -1.92 -10.64
C ILE A 108 -12.45 -1.44 -11.00
N ASP A 109 -11.48 -2.35 -11.05
CA ASP A 109 -10.09 -2.08 -11.42
C ASP A 109 -9.41 -1.00 -10.55
N LEU A 110 -9.70 -0.95 -9.25
CA LEU A 110 -8.95 -0.15 -8.29
C LEU A 110 -7.63 -0.84 -7.94
N SER A 111 -6.53 -0.10 -8.00
CA SER A 111 -5.28 -0.54 -7.37
C SER A 111 -5.40 -0.53 -5.86
N THR A 112 -4.74 -1.49 -5.20
CA THR A 112 -4.94 -1.73 -3.77
C THR A 112 -3.64 -1.69 -2.98
N LYS A 113 -3.74 -1.22 -1.74
CA LYS A 113 -2.68 -1.30 -0.73
C LYS A 113 -3.20 -1.94 0.54
N GLY A 114 -2.54 -3.01 0.99
CA GLY A 114 -2.77 -3.59 2.31
C GLY A 114 -2.01 -2.81 3.40
N HIS A 115 -2.72 -2.35 4.42
CA HIS A 115 -2.15 -1.51 5.49
C HIS A 115 -2.51 -2.03 6.87
N PRO A 116 -1.53 -2.29 7.70
CA PRO A 116 -0.15 -2.70 7.43
C PRO A 116 0.07 -4.20 7.71
N LEU A 117 1.23 -4.75 7.29
CA LEU A 117 1.64 -6.10 7.71
C LEU A 117 2.09 -6.10 9.16
N VAL A 118 2.95 -5.14 9.55
CA VAL A 118 3.43 -4.99 10.92
C VAL A 118 3.25 -3.56 11.41
N TRP A 119 2.67 -3.43 12.59
CA TRP A 119 2.54 -2.17 13.33
C TRP A 119 2.49 -2.45 14.82
N HIS A 120 2.99 -1.53 15.62
CA HIS A 120 2.98 -1.58 17.08
C HIS A 120 1.73 -0.96 17.70
N GLU A 121 0.72 -0.62 16.89
CA GLU A 121 -0.61 -0.21 17.33
C GLU A 121 -1.70 -1.15 16.81
N ILE A 122 -2.90 -1.04 17.33
CA ILE A 122 -4.08 -1.86 16.99
C ILE A 122 -3.72 -3.36 17.00
N LEU A 123 -3.07 -3.77 18.09
CA LEU A 123 -2.72 -5.16 18.37
C LEU A 123 -3.93 -5.91 18.95
N PRO A 124 -4.01 -7.25 18.80
CA PRO A 124 -5.03 -8.03 19.46
C PRO A 124 -4.77 -8.14 20.96
N ASP A 125 -5.86 -8.14 21.77
CA ASP A 125 -5.79 -8.20 23.23
C ASP A 125 -5.13 -9.48 23.77
N TRP A 126 -5.15 -10.56 23.00
CA TRP A 126 -4.49 -11.83 23.38
C TRP A 126 -2.97 -11.80 23.26
N LEU A 127 -2.39 -10.82 22.54
CA LEU A 127 -0.95 -10.70 22.35
C LEU A 127 -0.29 -10.13 23.61
N ASN A 128 0.63 -10.90 24.20
CA ASN A 128 1.35 -10.49 25.42
C ASN A 128 2.85 -10.84 25.34
N SER A 129 3.63 -10.41 26.33
CA SER A 129 5.09 -10.52 26.35
C SER A 129 5.61 -11.95 26.53
N ASP A 130 4.77 -12.91 26.90
CA ASP A 130 5.15 -14.33 27.05
C ASP A 130 5.19 -15.04 25.69
N HIS A 131 4.67 -14.42 24.66
CA HIS A 131 4.67 -14.97 23.30
C HIS A 131 6.01 -14.74 22.58
N ASP A 132 6.35 -15.66 21.69
CA ASP A 132 7.39 -15.44 20.69
C ASP A 132 6.87 -14.50 19.60
N ILE A 133 7.11 -13.20 19.79
CA ILE A 133 6.59 -12.14 18.93
C ILE A 133 7.13 -12.27 17.51
N GLU A 134 8.41 -12.65 17.37
CA GLU A 134 9.05 -12.80 16.05
C GLU A 134 8.36 -13.89 15.25
N LYS A 135 8.10 -15.04 15.88
CA LYS A 135 7.36 -16.13 15.26
C LYS A 135 5.92 -15.75 14.91
N LEU A 136 5.22 -15.04 15.80
CA LEU A 136 3.84 -14.60 15.53
C LEU A 136 3.75 -13.59 14.40
N ILE A 137 4.73 -12.70 14.26
CA ILE A 137 4.83 -11.79 13.11
C ILE A 137 5.04 -12.59 11.82
N GLN A 138 5.89 -13.61 11.83
CA GLN A 138 6.08 -14.49 10.69
C GLN A 138 4.78 -15.22 10.33
N GLU A 139 4.12 -15.89 11.27
CA GLU A 139 2.85 -16.59 11.06
C GLU A 139 1.77 -15.68 10.46
N ARG A 140 1.70 -14.44 10.95
CA ARG A 140 0.78 -13.41 10.42
C ARG A 140 1.11 -13.02 8.97
N ILE A 141 2.38 -12.78 8.68
CA ILE A 141 2.83 -12.41 7.34
C ILE A 141 2.56 -13.55 6.36
N GLU A 142 2.91 -14.77 6.72
CA GLU A 142 2.66 -15.97 5.92
C GLU A 142 1.18 -16.10 5.58
N ASP A 143 0.30 -16.03 6.58
CA ASP A 143 -1.14 -16.12 6.39
C ASP A 143 -1.70 -15.03 5.46
N LEU A 144 -1.29 -13.77 5.64
CA LEU A 144 -1.74 -12.68 4.79
C LEU A 144 -1.20 -12.78 3.36
N MET A 145 0.05 -13.23 3.19
CA MET A 145 0.66 -13.40 1.87
C MET A 145 0.04 -14.59 1.12
N GLU A 146 -0.25 -15.69 1.79
CA GLU A 146 -0.92 -16.84 1.19
C GLU A 146 -2.35 -16.50 0.71
N ARG A 147 -3.09 -15.73 1.52
CA ARG A 147 -4.49 -15.39 1.21
C ARG A 147 -4.65 -14.22 0.25
N PHE A 148 -3.87 -13.17 0.44
CA PHE A 148 -4.06 -11.88 -0.22
C PHE A 148 -2.85 -11.41 -1.04
N GLY A 149 -1.70 -12.06 -0.94
CA GLY A 149 -0.44 -11.59 -1.51
C GLY A 149 -0.48 -11.32 -3.00
N ASP A 150 -1.15 -12.16 -3.78
CA ASP A 150 -1.33 -11.97 -5.23
C ASP A 150 -2.56 -11.12 -5.57
N GLN A 151 -3.32 -10.70 -4.57
CA GLN A 151 -4.56 -9.95 -4.74
C GLN A 151 -4.39 -8.45 -4.44
N ILE A 152 -3.36 -8.08 -3.71
CA ILE A 152 -3.05 -6.72 -3.29
C ILE A 152 -1.81 -6.24 -4.06
N ASP A 153 -1.90 -5.05 -4.68
CA ASP A 153 -0.82 -4.53 -5.52
C ASP A 153 0.38 -4.05 -4.70
N TYR A 154 0.14 -3.49 -3.51
CA TYR A 154 1.16 -2.91 -2.62
C TYR A 154 0.88 -3.29 -1.18
N TRP A 155 1.95 -3.45 -0.37
CA TRP A 155 1.83 -3.70 1.06
C TRP A 155 2.67 -2.73 1.86
N ASP A 156 2.07 -2.06 2.85
CA ASP A 156 2.83 -1.38 3.89
C ASP A 156 3.46 -2.46 4.78
N LEU A 157 4.75 -2.72 4.58
CA LEU A 157 5.49 -3.73 5.32
C LEU A 157 5.54 -3.40 6.80
N PHE A 158 5.93 -2.17 7.08
CA PHE A 158 5.95 -1.61 8.42
C PHE A 158 5.27 -0.26 8.43
N ASN A 159 4.51 0.01 9.50
CA ASN A 159 3.93 1.32 9.74
C ASN A 159 4.60 1.98 10.94
N GLU A 160 5.06 3.23 10.76
CA GLU A 160 5.49 4.18 11.81
C GLU A 160 6.56 3.66 12.77
N ILE A 161 7.48 2.82 12.29
CA ILE A 161 8.51 2.21 13.15
C ILE A 161 9.43 3.23 13.80
N THR A 162 9.56 4.45 13.21
CA THR A 162 10.43 5.52 13.77
C THR A 162 9.99 5.97 15.16
N VAL A 163 8.72 5.80 15.49
CA VAL A 163 8.13 6.21 16.78
C VAL A 163 7.80 5.04 17.72
N SER A 164 8.16 3.81 17.38
CA SER A 164 7.85 2.60 18.16
C SER A 164 8.27 2.70 19.63
N GLN A 165 9.36 3.41 19.95
CA GLN A 165 9.84 3.63 21.33
C GLN A 165 8.86 4.43 22.20
N ARG A 166 7.79 4.99 21.66
CA ARG A 166 6.74 5.67 22.42
C ARG A 166 5.70 4.71 23.00
N PHE A 167 5.77 3.45 22.59
CA PHE A 167 4.78 2.43 22.93
C PHE A 167 5.40 1.36 23.82
N HIS A 168 4.58 0.82 24.74
CA HIS A 168 4.95 -0.25 25.66
C HIS A 168 4.02 -1.44 25.40
N ASN A 169 4.40 -2.27 24.45
CA ASN A 169 3.65 -3.46 24.07
C ASN A 169 4.58 -4.48 23.41
N PRO A 170 4.17 -5.74 23.28
CA PRO A 170 5.05 -6.81 22.84
C PRO A 170 5.76 -6.56 21.50
N VAL A 171 5.09 -5.90 20.54
CA VAL A 171 5.68 -5.61 19.22
C VAL A 171 6.69 -4.45 19.33
N ALA A 172 6.38 -3.41 20.09
CA ALA A 172 7.32 -2.29 20.31
C ALA A 172 8.57 -2.77 21.06
N ASP A 173 8.40 -3.60 22.09
CA ASP A 173 9.49 -4.17 22.88
C ASP A 173 10.37 -5.10 22.01
N TRP A 174 9.76 -5.88 21.12
CA TRP A 174 10.49 -6.68 20.14
C TRP A 174 11.31 -5.79 19.19
N ILE A 175 10.73 -4.71 18.66
CA ILE A 175 11.43 -3.76 17.78
C ILE A 175 12.62 -3.14 18.52
N GLU A 176 12.44 -2.74 19.79
CA GLU A 176 13.53 -2.19 20.60
C GLU A 176 14.66 -3.21 20.79
N LYS A 177 14.32 -4.45 21.10
CA LYS A 177 15.27 -5.56 21.31
C LYS A 177 16.10 -5.87 20.07
N VAL A 178 15.49 -5.97 18.90
CA VAL A 178 16.19 -6.41 17.68
C VAL A 178 16.75 -5.23 16.87
N GLY A 179 16.26 -4.03 17.11
CA GLY A 179 16.56 -2.82 16.34
C GLY A 179 15.64 -2.64 15.11
N LYS A 180 15.29 -1.40 14.81
CA LYS A 180 14.31 -1.04 13.76
C LYS A 180 14.66 -1.62 12.39
N GLU A 181 15.94 -1.53 11.99
CA GLU A 181 16.40 -2.03 10.69
C GLU A 181 16.34 -3.55 10.59
N ASN A 182 16.65 -4.25 11.68
CA ASN A 182 16.58 -5.70 11.72
C ASN A 182 15.12 -6.18 11.72
N ALA A 183 14.23 -5.47 12.40
CA ALA A 183 12.80 -5.77 12.41
C ALA A 183 12.20 -5.65 10.99
N VAL A 184 12.53 -4.56 10.26
CA VAL A 184 12.07 -4.38 8.87
C VAL A 184 12.68 -5.44 7.94
N GLU A 185 13.98 -5.75 8.09
CA GLU A 185 14.63 -6.81 7.31
C GLU A 185 14.00 -8.17 7.54
N TYR A 186 13.71 -8.51 8.80
CA TYR A 186 13.05 -9.75 9.17
C TYR A 186 11.68 -9.88 8.52
N ALA A 187 10.83 -8.86 8.69
CA ALA A 187 9.51 -8.85 8.08
C ALA A 187 9.55 -8.93 6.55
N ALA A 188 10.48 -8.22 5.89
CA ALA A 188 10.64 -8.28 4.44
C ALA A 188 11.06 -9.68 3.96
N ARG A 189 11.92 -10.36 4.70
CA ARG A 189 12.33 -11.73 4.39
C ARG A 189 11.14 -12.68 4.49
N CYS A 190 10.34 -12.61 5.56
CA CYS A 190 9.14 -13.42 5.70
C CYS A 190 8.18 -13.22 4.51
N VAL A 191 7.98 -11.97 4.05
CA VAL A 191 7.15 -11.72 2.87
C VAL A 191 7.74 -12.37 1.62
N TYR A 192 9.04 -12.19 1.34
CA TYR A 192 9.65 -12.66 0.10
C TYR A 192 9.83 -14.18 0.05
N GLU A 193 9.85 -14.87 1.18
CA GLU A 193 9.82 -16.34 1.27
C GLU A 193 8.50 -16.90 0.72
N VAL A 194 7.37 -16.22 0.98
CA VAL A 194 6.05 -16.64 0.49
C VAL A 194 5.73 -16.01 -0.87
N ASN A 195 5.92 -14.70 -1.02
CA ASN A 195 5.62 -13.97 -2.26
C ASN A 195 6.81 -13.11 -2.72
N PRO A 196 7.71 -13.67 -3.54
CA PRO A 196 8.88 -12.93 -4.06
C PRO A 196 8.54 -11.75 -4.98
N ARG A 197 7.27 -11.62 -5.40
CA ARG A 197 6.81 -10.56 -6.30
C ARG A 197 6.13 -9.42 -5.57
N ALA A 198 5.92 -9.53 -4.26
CA ALA A 198 5.24 -8.50 -3.46
C ALA A 198 5.91 -7.12 -3.62
N ASN A 199 5.09 -6.09 -3.79
CA ASN A 199 5.55 -4.71 -3.78
C ASN A 199 5.41 -4.16 -2.37
N LEU A 200 6.53 -4.01 -1.68
CA LEU A 200 6.57 -3.54 -0.31
C LEU A 200 6.80 -2.03 -0.26
N LEU A 201 6.06 -1.37 0.62
CA LEU A 201 6.20 0.03 0.96
C LEU A 201 6.63 0.15 2.42
N TYR A 202 7.36 1.19 2.73
CA TYR A 202 7.58 1.64 4.08
C TYR A 202 6.73 2.89 4.31
N ASN A 203 5.89 2.89 5.36
CA ASN A 203 4.98 3.99 5.68
C ASN A 203 5.34 4.61 7.03
N ASP A 204 5.52 5.92 7.06
CA ASP A 204 5.78 6.67 8.30
C ASP A 204 5.33 8.12 8.14
N PHE A 205 4.95 8.77 9.24
CA PHE A 205 4.60 10.20 9.28
C PHE A 205 5.73 11.07 9.84
N ASN A 206 6.64 10.49 10.63
CA ASN A 206 7.75 11.21 11.22
C ASN A 206 8.94 11.27 10.24
N VAL A 207 8.83 12.14 9.28
CA VAL A 207 9.85 12.37 8.25
C VAL A 207 10.94 13.33 8.71
N GLN A 208 11.51 13.12 9.90
CA GLN A 208 12.74 13.79 10.29
C GLN A 208 13.83 13.37 9.29
N PRO A 209 14.41 14.30 8.48
CA PRO A 209 15.22 13.93 7.34
C PRO A 209 16.39 13.00 7.67
N ALA A 210 17.04 13.21 8.81
CA ALA A 210 18.21 12.43 9.20
C ALA A 210 17.88 10.97 9.54
N ASP A 211 16.84 10.72 10.34
CA ASP A 211 16.48 9.35 10.79
C ASP A 211 15.92 8.53 9.63
N MET A 212 15.09 9.16 8.81
CA MET A 212 14.51 8.53 7.63
C MET A 212 15.59 8.19 6.58
N GLU A 213 16.52 9.11 6.32
CA GLU A 213 17.60 8.87 5.35
C GLU A 213 18.51 7.71 5.81
N ILE A 214 18.84 7.67 7.10
CA ILE A 214 19.66 6.58 7.67
C ILE A 214 18.93 5.24 7.52
N LEU A 215 17.66 5.17 7.89
CA LEU A 215 16.86 3.96 7.79
C LEU A 215 16.74 3.50 6.33
N LEU A 216 16.36 4.38 5.41
CA LEU A 216 16.22 4.04 3.99
C LEU A 216 17.54 3.61 3.35
N ARG A 217 18.67 4.23 3.72
CA ARG A 217 19.98 3.81 3.24
C ARG A 217 20.33 2.40 3.70
N LYS A 218 20.15 2.13 5.00
CA LYS A 218 20.42 0.79 5.57
C LYS A 218 19.50 -0.28 4.96
N LEU A 219 18.22 0.04 4.74
CA LEU A 219 17.29 -0.87 4.08
C LEU A 219 17.68 -1.16 2.63
N ARG A 220 18.18 -0.18 1.89
CA ARG A 220 18.72 -0.40 0.53
C ARG A 220 19.92 -1.33 0.54
N GLU A 221 20.91 -1.07 1.40
CA GLU A 221 22.10 -1.92 1.55
C GLU A 221 21.74 -3.37 1.92
N LYS A 222 20.71 -3.56 2.76
CA LYS A 222 20.20 -4.89 3.15
C LYS A 222 19.33 -5.52 2.06
N GLY A 223 18.53 -4.73 1.35
CA GLY A 223 17.65 -5.20 0.29
C GLY A 223 18.37 -5.88 -0.86
N ASP A 224 19.55 -5.40 -1.23
CA ASP A 224 20.39 -6.04 -2.23
C ASP A 224 20.88 -7.42 -1.78
N LYS A 225 21.09 -7.62 -0.49
CA LYS A 225 21.47 -8.92 0.09
C LYS A 225 20.32 -9.90 0.14
N ILE A 226 19.11 -9.45 0.51
CA ILE A 226 17.89 -10.29 0.62
C ILE A 226 17.51 -10.86 -0.75
N ARG A 227 17.67 -10.08 -1.82
CA ARG A 227 17.29 -10.47 -3.19
C ARG A 227 18.37 -11.26 -3.96
N GLY A 228 19.46 -11.64 -3.31
CA GLY A 228 20.52 -12.42 -3.96
C GLY A 228 21.13 -11.76 -5.19
N GLY A 229 21.33 -10.43 -5.16
CA GLY A 229 21.98 -9.68 -6.23
C GLY A 229 21.13 -9.44 -7.49
N ARG A 230 19.83 -9.73 -7.47
CA ARG A 230 18.94 -9.31 -8.55
C ARG A 230 18.71 -7.80 -8.46
N PRO A 231 18.72 -7.04 -9.61
CA PRO A 231 18.50 -5.61 -9.58
C PRO A 231 17.16 -5.32 -8.89
N SER A 232 17.23 -4.63 -7.78
CA SER A 232 16.08 -4.20 -7.00
C SER A 232 15.22 -3.26 -7.85
N LYS A 233 13.93 -3.55 -7.98
CA LYS A 233 13.01 -2.42 -8.04
C LYS A 233 13.30 -1.64 -6.74
N PRO A 234 13.57 -0.34 -6.79
CA PRO A 234 13.85 0.41 -5.57
C PRO A 234 12.71 0.11 -4.58
N TYR A 235 13.05 -0.13 -3.30
CA TYR A 235 12.03 -0.09 -2.25
C TYR A 235 11.25 1.17 -2.50
N ALA A 236 10.00 0.98 -2.93
CA ALA A 236 9.25 2.04 -3.51
C ALA A 236 9.13 3.18 -2.51
N SER A 237 9.16 4.35 -3.03
CA SER A 237 8.73 5.61 -2.44
C SER A 237 8.25 5.53 -1.00
N ALA A 238 8.96 6.15 -0.07
CA ALA A 238 8.37 6.54 1.20
C ALA A 238 7.09 7.31 0.88
N GLN A 239 5.93 6.73 1.19
CA GLN A 239 4.68 7.44 1.09
C GLN A 239 4.59 8.33 2.32
N VAL A 240 4.87 9.61 2.13
CA VAL A 240 4.64 10.62 3.16
C VAL A 240 3.14 10.91 3.13
N VAL A 241 2.43 10.49 4.17
CA VAL A 241 1.07 10.94 4.42
C VAL A 241 1.21 12.26 5.17
N LEU A 242 0.86 13.36 4.50
CA LEU A 242 0.77 14.69 5.12
C LEU A 242 -0.54 14.83 5.87
#